data_3128ceac3370ef3cedadb0df180a13d0
#
_entry.id   3128ceac3370ef3cedadb0df180a13d0
#
_cell.length_a   1.000
_cell.length_b   1.000
_cell.length_c   1.000
_cell.angle_alpha   90.00
_cell.angle_beta   90.00
_cell.angle_gamma   90.00
#
_symmetry.space_group_name_H-M   'P 1'
#
loop_
_entity.id
_entity.type
_entity.pdbx_description
1 polymer ?
#
loop_
_entity_poly.entity_id
_entity_poly.type
_entity_poly.pdbx_seq_one_letter_code
_entity_poly.pdbx_strand_id
1 'polypeptide(L)'
;MEIIEENQRGINIYKLNGHLDSNTSLGFENKLIQAIDDGSKSMIIDFKNLDYISSAGLRVILKATKALKREDGKIMLCDMQDYVKEVFEISGFDSLLPIVGSMGDALDAFSPNRGPYGK
;
A
#
# COMPACT_ATOMS: atom_id res chain seq x y z
N MET A 1 15.92 0.98 3.71
CA MET A 1 14.65 1.65 3.33
C MET A 1 14.11 2.42 4.51
N GLU A 2 13.68 3.63 4.25
CA GLU A 2 13.04 4.45 5.27
C GLU A 2 11.52 4.34 5.11
N ILE A 3 10.81 4.26 6.24
CA ILE A 3 9.35 4.24 6.23
C ILE A 3 8.87 5.38 7.10
N ILE A 4 8.11 6.29 6.52
CA ILE A 4 7.49 7.39 7.25
C ILE A 4 6.04 7.00 7.49
N GLU A 5 5.64 6.93 8.73
CA GLU A 5 4.28 6.55 9.10
C GLU A 5 3.46 7.76 9.49
N GLU A 6 2.26 7.84 8.96
CA GLU A 6 1.31 8.89 9.28
C GLU A 6 -0.06 8.26 9.51
N ASN A 7 -0.92 8.97 10.22
CA ASN A 7 -2.31 8.58 10.33
C ASN A 7 -3.17 9.79 9.98
N GLN A 8 -4.08 9.58 9.04
CA GLN A 8 -4.97 10.64 8.57
C GLN A 8 -6.38 10.10 8.53
N ARG A 9 -7.26 10.64 9.34
CA ARG A 9 -8.66 10.23 9.40
C ARG A 9 -8.83 8.72 9.68
N GLY A 10 -7.94 8.17 10.50
CA GLY A 10 -7.97 6.75 10.80
C GLY A 10 -7.32 5.87 9.76
N ILE A 11 -6.74 6.44 8.70
CA ILE A 11 -6.02 5.71 7.67
C ILE A 11 -4.54 5.69 8.02
N ASN A 12 -3.97 4.50 8.11
CA ASN A 12 -2.53 4.35 8.32
C ASN A 12 -1.82 4.51 6.98
N ILE A 13 -0.93 5.48 6.89
CA ILE A 13 -0.20 5.80 5.67
C ILE A 13 1.27 5.46 5.86
N TYR A 14 1.82 4.66 4.95
CA TYR A 14 3.22 4.27 4.95
C TYR A 14 3.90 4.82 3.71
N LYS A 15 4.77 5.81 3.90
CA LYS A 15 5.53 6.42 2.80
C LYS A 15 6.89 5.75 2.74
N LEU A 16 7.16 5.07 1.64
CA LEU A 16 8.39 4.30 1.46
C LEU A 16 9.45 5.14 0.74
N ASN A 17 10.70 5.04 1.21
CA ASN A 17 11.82 5.73 0.59
C ASN A 17 12.97 4.74 0.44
N GLY A 18 13.39 4.48 -0.77
CA GLY A 18 14.51 3.62 -1.06
C GLY A 18 14.12 2.35 -1.80
N HIS A 19 14.51 1.21 -1.27
CA HIS A 19 14.33 -0.08 -1.94
C HIS A 19 13.55 -1.06 -1.06
N LEU A 20 12.56 -1.70 -1.63
CA LEU A 20 11.85 -2.78 -0.96
C LEU A 20 12.33 -4.10 -1.58
N ASP A 21 13.25 -4.76 -0.90
CA ASP A 21 13.94 -5.95 -1.42
C ASP A 21 14.03 -7.03 -0.33
N SER A 22 14.84 -8.06 -0.58
CA SER A 22 14.97 -9.17 0.37
C SER A 22 15.53 -8.74 1.73
N ASN A 23 16.27 -7.62 1.79
CA ASN A 23 16.84 -7.14 3.04
C ASN A 23 15.86 -6.31 3.86
N THR A 24 14.88 -5.68 3.23
CA THR A 24 13.96 -4.75 3.89
C THR A 24 12.54 -5.30 4.02
N SER A 25 12.23 -6.34 3.25
CA SER A 25 10.86 -6.86 3.16
C SER A 25 10.31 -7.39 4.46
N LEU A 26 11.11 -8.13 5.23
CA LEU A 26 10.62 -8.73 6.47
C LEU A 26 10.25 -7.68 7.51
N GLY A 27 11.08 -6.65 7.64
CA GLY A 27 10.80 -5.56 8.57
C GLY A 27 9.52 -4.83 8.21
N PHE A 28 9.31 -4.59 6.92
CA PHE A 28 8.09 -3.94 6.46
C PHE A 28 6.87 -4.84 6.64
N GLU A 29 7.02 -6.13 6.33
CA GLU A 29 5.93 -7.10 6.54
C GLU A 29 5.50 -7.11 8.01
N ASN A 30 6.46 -7.19 8.92
CA ASN A 30 6.17 -7.22 10.35
C ASN A 30 5.42 -5.97 10.80
N LYS A 31 5.80 -4.83 10.27
CA LYS A 31 5.14 -3.55 10.58
C LYS A 31 3.68 -3.55 10.11
N LEU A 32 3.43 -4.01 8.89
CA LEU A 32 2.08 -4.05 8.34
C LEU A 32 1.20 -5.06 9.09
N ILE A 33 1.72 -6.26 9.32
CA ILE A 33 0.98 -7.30 10.02
C ILE A 33 0.66 -6.88 11.45
N GLN A 34 1.62 -6.24 12.13
CA GLN A 34 1.38 -5.74 13.49
C GLN A 34 0.24 -4.72 13.50
N ALA A 35 0.21 -3.82 12.53
CA ALA A 35 -0.86 -2.83 12.45
C ALA A 35 -2.21 -3.50 12.23
N ILE A 36 -2.26 -4.52 11.38
CA ILE A 36 -3.49 -5.28 11.12
C ILE A 36 -3.95 -6.00 12.38
N ASP A 37 -3.02 -6.64 13.09
CA ASP A 37 -3.31 -7.33 14.35
C ASP A 37 -3.82 -6.36 15.42
N ASP A 38 -3.34 -5.12 15.39
CA ASP A 38 -3.76 -4.06 16.30
C ASP A 38 -5.10 -3.42 15.90
N GLY A 39 -5.72 -3.89 14.83
CA GLY A 39 -7.05 -3.45 14.43
C GLY A 39 -7.12 -2.46 13.28
N SER A 40 -6.02 -2.21 12.60
CA SER A 40 -6.02 -1.32 11.44
C SER A 40 -6.93 -1.89 10.35
N LYS A 41 -7.81 -1.04 9.81
CA LYS A 41 -8.74 -1.41 8.75
C LYS A 41 -8.51 -0.63 7.46
N SER A 42 -7.71 0.43 7.52
CA SER A 42 -7.51 1.32 6.39
C SER A 42 -6.04 1.64 6.25
N MET A 43 -5.47 1.32 5.10
CA MET A 43 -4.05 1.53 4.83
C MET A 43 -3.82 2.14 3.46
N ILE A 44 -2.83 3.01 3.38
CA ILE A 44 -2.30 3.51 2.11
C ILE A 44 -0.79 3.29 2.13
N ILE A 45 -0.25 2.72 1.06
CA ILE A 45 1.19 2.63 0.87
C ILE A 45 1.56 3.57 -0.27
N ASP A 46 2.40 4.55 0.05
CA ASP A 46 2.84 5.58 -0.88
C ASP A 46 4.21 5.19 -1.44
N PHE A 47 4.25 4.97 -2.75
CA PHE A 47 5.44 4.50 -3.45
C PHE A 47 6.24 5.62 -4.11
N LYS A 48 5.87 6.88 -3.85
CA LYS A 48 6.46 8.02 -4.57
C LYS A 48 7.99 8.03 -4.54
N ASN A 49 8.57 7.69 -3.41
CA ASN A 49 10.01 7.70 -3.24
C ASN A 49 10.63 6.31 -3.18
N LEU A 50 9.90 5.30 -3.63
CA LEU A 50 10.44 3.95 -3.75
C LEU A 50 11.03 3.76 -5.13
N ASP A 51 12.34 3.48 -5.19
CA ASP A 51 13.09 3.37 -6.44
C ASP A 51 13.16 1.93 -6.97
N TYR A 52 12.91 0.94 -6.13
CA TYR A 52 13.10 -0.45 -6.51
C TYR A 52 12.22 -1.37 -5.67
N ILE A 53 11.67 -2.39 -6.30
CA ILE A 53 10.95 -3.44 -5.61
C ILE A 53 11.36 -4.79 -6.18
N SER A 54 11.62 -5.76 -5.29
CA SER A 54 11.95 -7.13 -5.68
C SER A 54 10.73 -8.03 -5.56
N SER A 55 10.89 -9.30 -5.98
CA SER A 55 9.81 -10.28 -5.82
C SER A 55 9.45 -10.49 -4.35
N ALA A 56 10.44 -10.38 -3.44
CA ALA A 56 10.16 -10.45 -2.01
C ALA A 56 9.27 -9.30 -1.57
N GLY A 57 9.54 -8.09 -2.08
CA GLY A 57 8.72 -6.92 -1.80
C GLY A 57 7.30 -7.07 -2.34
N LEU A 58 7.17 -7.59 -3.56
CA LEU A 58 5.84 -7.84 -4.14
C LEU A 58 5.03 -8.80 -3.27
N ARG A 59 5.67 -9.84 -2.77
CA ARG A 59 5.00 -10.82 -1.90
C ARG A 59 4.50 -10.19 -0.61
N VAL A 60 5.28 -9.28 -0.02
CA VAL A 60 4.85 -8.58 1.19
C VAL A 60 3.60 -7.76 0.94
N ILE A 61 3.58 -7.01 -0.17
CA ILE A 61 2.41 -6.19 -0.53
C ILE A 61 1.18 -7.08 -0.72
N LEU A 62 1.34 -8.18 -1.45
CA LEU A 62 0.24 -9.10 -1.69
C LEU A 62 -0.27 -9.74 -0.40
N LYS A 63 0.66 -10.16 0.47
CA LYS A 63 0.31 -10.77 1.75
C LYS A 63 -0.45 -9.81 2.65
N ALA A 64 0.02 -8.57 2.74
CA ALA A 64 -0.65 -7.55 3.55
C ALA A 64 -2.05 -7.26 3.01
N THR A 65 -2.18 -7.16 1.68
CA THR A 65 -3.48 -6.92 1.05
C THR A 65 -4.47 -8.02 1.39
N LYS A 66 -4.05 -9.27 1.29
CA LYS A 66 -4.90 -10.41 1.63
C LYS A 66 -5.26 -10.45 3.11
N ALA A 67 -4.28 -10.18 3.97
CA ALA A 67 -4.51 -10.20 5.42
C ALA A 67 -5.52 -9.14 5.83
N LEU A 68 -5.38 -7.94 5.28
CA LEU A 68 -6.28 -6.84 5.59
C LEU A 68 -7.69 -7.12 5.08
N LYS A 69 -7.78 -7.70 3.88
CA LYS A 69 -9.07 -8.05 3.30
C LYS A 69 -9.82 -9.08 4.14
N ARG A 70 -9.11 -10.04 4.73
CA ARG A 70 -9.73 -11.03 5.62
C ARG A 70 -10.33 -10.38 6.88
N GLU A 71 -9.83 -9.21 7.26
CA GLU A 71 -10.32 -8.45 8.40
C GLU A 71 -11.32 -7.37 7.99
N ASP A 72 -11.88 -7.46 6.79
CA ASP A 72 -12.79 -6.47 6.21
C ASP A 72 -12.15 -5.09 6.07
N GLY A 73 -10.83 -5.06 5.93
CA GLY A 73 -10.10 -3.82 5.73
C GLY A 73 -9.88 -3.51 4.26
N LYS A 74 -9.26 -2.37 4.02
CA LYS A 74 -9.01 -1.87 2.67
C LYS A 74 -7.63 -1.26 2.60
N ILE A 75 -6.91 -1.54 1.53
CA ILE A 75 -5.59 -0.98 1.26
C ILE A 75 -5.61 -0.32 -0.11
N MET A 76 -4.87 0.79 -0.26
CA MET A 76 -4.64 1.43 -1.55
C MET A 76 -3.16 1.63 -1.73
N LEU A 77 -2.68 1.48 -2.97
CA LEU A 77 -1.27 1.69 -3.35
C LEU A 77 -1.25 2.88 -4.31
N CYS A 78 -0.36 3.84 -4.07
CA CYS A 78 -0.38 5.06 -4.88
C CYS A 78 1.00 5.58 -5.23
N ASP A 79 1.03 6.44 -6.22
CA ASP A 79 2.21 7.21 -6.64
C ASP A 79 3.41 6.35 -7.02
N MET A 80 3.18 5.22 -7.67
CA MET A 80 4.29 4.39 -8.14
C MET A 80 5.05 5.08 -9.24
N GLN A 81 6.38 5.06 -9.15
CA GLN A 81 7.23 5.46 -10.26
C GLN A 81 7.03 4.47 -11.41
N ASP A 82 7.24 4.91 -12.63
CA ASP A 82 6.99 4.10 -13.82
C ASP A 82 7.70 2.74 -13.76
N TYR A 83 8.94 2.73 -13.31
CA TYR A 83 9.72 1.52 -13.21
C TYR A 83 9.10 0.53 -12.22
N VAL A 84 8.68 1.01 -11.06
CA VAL A 84 8.06 0.15 -10.04
C VAL A 84 6.71 -0.36 -10.54
N LYS A 85 5.92 0.51 -11.15
CA LYS A 85 4.63 0.14 -11.71
C LYS A 85 4.79 -0.95 -12.77
N GLU A 86 5.83 -0.85 -13.61
CA GLU A 86 6.13 -1.84 -14.63
C GLU A 86 6.39 -3.22 -14.01
N VAL A 87 7.09 -3.26 -12.88
CA VAL A 87 7.34 -4.52 -12.18
C VAL A 87 6.03 -5.17 -11.74
N PHE A 88 5.09 -4.38 -11.23
CA PHE A 88 3.76 -4.89 -10.87
C PHE A 88 3.01 -5.41 -12.11
N GLU A 89 3.12 -4.69 -13.22
CA GLU A 89 2.46 -5.08 -14.47
C GLU A 89 3.02 -6.38 -15.04
N ILE A 90 4.34 -6.48 -15.11
CA ILE A 90 5.01 -7.66 -15.66
C ILE A 90 4.72 -8.90 -14.80
N SER A 91 4.66 -8.74 -13.50
CA SER A 91 4.38 -9.86 -12.60
C SER A 91 2.90 -10.25 -12.59
N GLY A 92 2.03 -9.42 -13.17
CA GLY A 92 0.59 -9.64 -13.17
C GLY A 92 -0.09 -9.20 -11.88
N PHE A 93 0.65 -8.64 -10.94
CA PHE A 93 0.08 -8.24 -9.65
C PHE A 93 -0.77 -6.99 -9.74
N ASP A 94 -0.59 -6.18 -10.77
CA ASP A 94 -1.41 -4.98 -10.96
C ASP A 94 -2.90 -5.30 -11.10
N SER A 95 -3.23 -6.48 -11.62
CA SER A 95 -4.63 -6.89 -11.76
C SER A 95 -5.23 -7.40 -10.44
N LEU A 96 -4.38 -7.66 -9.44
CA LEU A 96 -4.81 -8.19 -8.14
C LEU A 96 -4.80 -7.14 -7.04
N LEU A 97 -4.22 -5.96 -7.29
CA LEU A 97 -3.95 -4.97 -6.25
C LEU A 97 -4.58 -3.63 -6.62
N PRO A 98 -5.07 -2.89 -5.62
CA PRO A 98 -5.73 -1.60 -5.83
C PRO A 98 -4.71 -0.47 -6.00
N ILE A 99 -4.23 -0.27 -7.21
CA ILE A 99 -3.22 0.73 -7.55
C ILE A 99 -3.89 1.96 -8.15
N VAL A 100 -3.60 3.13 -7.59
CA VAL A 100 -4.11 4.41 -8.10
C VAL A 100 -2.95 5.37 -8.35
N GLY A 101 -3.23 6.46 -9.05
CA GLY A 101 -2.19 7.36 -9.54
C GLY A 101 -1.63 8.33 -8.51
N SER A 102 -2.40 8.68 -7.49
CA SER A 102 -1.99 9.73 -6.55
C SER A 102 -2.48 9.47 -5.14
N MET A 103 -1.84 10.16 -4.17
CA MET A 103 -2.30 10.13 -2.78
C MET A 103 -3.73 10.64 -2.67
N GLY A 104 -4.08 11.67 -3.45
CA GLY A 104 -5.45 12.18 -3.45
C GLY A 104 -6.46 11.13 -3.85
N ASP A 105 -6.16 10.37 -4.90
CA ASP A 105 -7.02 9.27 -5.33
C ASP A 105 -7.11 8.18 -4.27
N ALA A 106 -6.02 7.89 -3.60
CA ALA A 106 -6.00 6.88 -2.55
C ALA A 106 -6.87 7.30 -1.36
N LEU A 107 -6.75 8.56 -0.94
CA LEU A 107 -7.56 9.09 0.15
C LEU A 107 -9.04 9.11 -0.21
N ASP A 108 -9.36 9.48 -1.45
CA ASP A 108 -10.73 9.48 -1.93
C ASP A 108 -11.37 8.10 -1.87
N ALA A 109 -10.59 7.05 -2.04
CA ALA A 109 -11.12 5.68 -2.00
C ALA A 109 -11.67 5.32 -0.62
N PHE A 110 -11.28 6.05 0.42
CA PHE A 110 -11.77 5.84 1.79
C PHE A 110 -12.85 6.81 2.20
N SER A 111 -13.22 7.75 1.32
CA SER A 111 -14.23 8.76 1.66
C SER A 111 -15.62 8.13 1.68
N PRO A 112 -16.35 8.24 2.80
CA PRO A 112 -17.71 7.69 2.87
C PRO A 112 -18.72 8.48 2.06
N ASN A 113 -18.34 9.69 1.63
CA ASN A 113 -19.23 10.58 0.90
C ASN A 113 -18.97 10.59 -0.59
N ARG A 114 -18.26 9.60 -1.08
CA ARG A 114 -18.07 9.46 -2.51
C ARG A 114 -19.35 8.97 -3.15
N GLY A 115 -19.56 9.40 -4.35
CA GLY A 115 -20.69 8.91 -5.09
C GLY A 115 -21.41 10.03 -5.79
N PRO A 116 -22.49 9.67 -6.53
CA PRO A 116 -23.17 10.61 -7.40
C PRO A 116 -23.85 11.75 -6.64
N TYR A 117 -24.03 11.61 -5.34
CA TYR A 117 -24.67 12.65 -4.52
C TYR A 117 -23.66 13.49 -3.77
N GLY A 118 -22.40 13.37 -4.09
CA GLY A 118 -21.36 14.12 -3.42
C GLY A 118 -21.19 13.74 -1.96
N LYS A 119 -21.65 12.63 -1.66
CA LYS A 119 -21.66 12.19 -0.28
C LYS A 119 -20.78 11.05 -0.12
#